data_346e45eb044dfde8157e6f8bdd3de8bd
#
_entry.id   346e45eb044dfde8157e6f8bdd3de8bd
#
_cell.length_a   1.000
_cell.length_b   1.000
_cell.length_c   1.000
_cell.angle_alpha   90.00
_cell.angle_beta   90.00
_cell.angle_gamma   90.00
#
_symmetry.space_group_name_H-M   'P 1'
#
loop_
_entity.id
_entity.type
_entity.pdbx_description
1 polymer ?
#
loop_
_entity_poly.entity_id
_entity_poly.type
_entity_poly.pdbx_seq_one_letter_code
_entity_poly.pdbx_strand_id
1 'polypeptide(L)'
;MKGYKRFLRYLLAINVLFVLVVAFLGYHESRSEGKKIAPASALSAKQTDTTCKNVIPVGKTVGIYVNTDGILVIDTGEVTDMEGRKSEPAKNRLLKGDYIINLNGNTMHTKKQLIKAITECGGETLVFRVKRKEECLEVKVEPVETGVDEYK
;
A
#
# COMPACT_ATOMS: atom_id res chain seq x y z
N MET A 1 -1.85 50.60 -40.98
CA MET A 1 -2.69 50.57 -39.72
C MET A 1 -3.81 49.52 -39.69
N LYS A 2 -4.18 48.87 -40.79
CA LYS A 2 -5.27 47.84 -40.76
C LYS A 2 -4.82 46.47 -40.18
N GLY A 3 -3.55 46.12 -40.25
CA GLY A 3 -3.02 44.83 -39.75
C GLY A 3 -2.98 44.74 -38.22
N TYR A 4 -2.61 45.84 -37.53
CA TYR A 4 -2.51 45.89 -36.07
C TYR A 4 -3.86 45.64 -35.36
N LYS A 5 -4.95 46.21 -35.93
CA LYS A 5 -6.30 46.02 -35.37
C LYS A 5 -6.78 44.55 -35.50
N ARG A 6 -6.35 43.86 -36.55
CA ARG A 6 -6.65 42.41 -36.68
C ARG A 6 -5.83 41.58 -35.72
N PHE A 7 -4.54 41.86 -35.58
CA PHE A 7 -3.66 41.19 -34.60
C PHE A 7 -4.17 41.39 -33.17
N LEU A 8 -4.56 42.61 -32.79
CA LEU A 8 -5.11 42.89 -31.47
C LEU A 8 -6.41 42.10 -31.20
N ARG A 9 -7.27 41.95 -32.20
CA ARG A 9 -8.49 41.15 -32.06
C ARG A 9 -8.20 39.66 -31.85
N TYR A 10 -7.21 39.08 -32.54
CA TYR A 10 -6.80 37.71 -32.35
C TYR A 10 -6.18 37.50 -30.98
N LEU A 11 -5.36 38.41 -30.49
CA LEU A 11 -4.76 38.37 -29.15
C LEU A 11 -5.83 38.43 -28.07
N LEU A 12 -6.84 39.27 -28.26
CA LEU A 12 -7.96 39.38 -27.31
C LEU A 12 -8.83 38.10 -27.37
N ALA A 13 -9.08 37.52 -28.52
CA ALA A 13 -9.82 36.27 -28.66
C ALA A 13 -9.11 35.09 -27.99
N ILE A 14 -7.77 35.00 -28.13
CA ILE A 14 -6.95 33.97 -27.46
C ILE A 14 -7.03 34.12 -25.97
N ASN A 15 -6.96 35.36 -25.46
CA ASN A 15 -7.03 35.62 -24.00
C ASN A 15 -8.40 35.23 -23.44
N VAL A 16 -9.48 35.56 -24.12
CA VAL A 16 -10.84 35.15 -23.72
C VAL A 16 -10.99 33.64 -23.75
N LEU A 17 -10.46 32.96 -24.78
CA LEU A 17 -10.49 31.50 -24.86
C LEU A 17 -9.72 30.87 -23.70
N PHE A 18 -8.54 31.42 -23.36
CA PHE A 18 -7.73 30.94 -22.24
C PHE A 18 -8.48 31.06 -20.89
N VAL A 19 -9.15 32.20 -20.64
CA VAL A 19 -9.95 32.42 -19.43
C VAL A 19 -11.11 31.41 -19.36
N LEU A 20 -11.77 31.13 -20.49
CA LEU A 20 -12.85 30.13 -20.54
C LEU A 20 -12.36 28.70 -20.25
N VAL A 21 -11.17 28.35 -20.75
CA VAL A 21 -10.57 27.03 -20.48
C VAL A 21 -10.22 26.90 -19.00
N VAL A 22 -9.61 27.92 -18.39
CA VAL A 22 -9.26 27.92 -16.96
C VAL A 22 -10.54 27.86 -16.11
N ALA A 23 -11.57 28.60 -16.45
CA ALA A 23 -12.86 28.55 -15.76
C ALA A 23 -13.52 27.18 -15.88
N PHE A 24 -13.44 26.54 -17.04
CA PHE A 24 -13.98 25.21 -17.26
C PHE A 24 -13.23 24.15 -16.47
N LEU A 25 -11.89 24.22 -16.42
CA LEU A 25 -11.07 23.32 -15.61
C LEU A 25 -11.35 23.50 -14.12
N GLY A 26 -11.45 24.74 -13.63
CA GLY A 26 -11.80 25.03 -12.24
C GLY A 26 -13.22 24.56 -11.86
N TYR A 27 -14.16 24.65 -12.80
CA TYR A 27 -15.53 24.16 -12.58
C TYR A 27 -15.58 22.63 -12.52
N HIS A 28 -14.73 21.95 -13.29
CA HIS A 28 -14.67 20.50 -13.29
C HIS A 28 -14.05 19.94 -12.01
N GLU A 29 -13.08 20.65 -11.44
CA GLU A 29 -12.41 20.24 -10.20
C GLU A 29 -13.29 20.47 -8.95
N SER A 30 -14.16 21.48 -8.98
CA SER A 30 -15.13 21.74 -7.90
C SER A 30 -16.23 20.68 -7.76
N ARG A 31 -16.35 19.74 -8.69
CA ARG A 31 -17.35 18.66 -8.65
C ARG A 31 -16.81 17.35 -8.09
N SER A 32 -15.58 17.33 -7.65
CA SER A 32 -15.07 16.26 -6.80
C SER A 32 -15.64 16.46 -5.38
N GLU A 33 -16.87 16.06 -5.18
CA GLU A 33 -17.48 16.00 -3.88
C GLU A 33 -16.58 15.19 -2.95
N GLY A 34 -15.91 15.90 -2.05
CA GLY A 34 -15.32 15.31 -0.88
C GLY A 34 -16.39 14.50 -0.15
N LYS A 35 -16.31 13.19 -0.22
CA LYS A 35 -17.10 12.27 0.56
C LYS A 35 -16.85 12.60 2.03
N LYS A 36 -17.68 13.49 2.57
CA LYS A 36 -17.68 13.81 4.00
C LYS A 36 -17.92 12.49 4.71
N ILE A 37 -16.88 11.97 5.35
CA ILE A 37 -17.02 10.89 6.32
C ILE A 37 -17.89 11.48 7.43
N ALA A 38 -19.14 11.12 7.44
CA ALA A 38 -20.05 11.47 8.51
C ALA A 38 -19.49 10.85 9.81
N PRO A 39 -19.46 11.59 10.92
CA PRO A 39 -19.07 10.99 12.19
C PRO A 39 -20.04 9.84 12.50
N ALA A 40 -19.48 8.74 13.00
CA ALA A 40 -20.15 7.46 13.23
C ALA A 40 -21.33 7.49 14.24
N SER A 41 -21.81 8.67 14.62
CA SER A 41 -22.90 8.88 15.59
C SER A 41 -24.28 9.07 14.97
N ALA A 42 -24.44 8.95 13.64
CA ALA A 42 -25.75 9.12 12.98
C ALA A 42 -26.31 7.83 12.38
N LEU A 43 -25.92 6.67 12.88
CA LEU A 43 -26.71 5.44 12.70
C LEU A 43 -27.84 5.44 13.73
N SER A 44 -28.86 6.26 13.47
CA SER A 44 -30.18 6.06 14.06
C SER A 44 -30.70 4.73 13.52
N ALA A 45 -30.42 3.66 14.24
CA ALA A 45 -31.03 2.37 14.02
C ALA A 45 -32.52 2.57 14.12
N LYS A 46 -33.22 2.37 13.00
CA LYS A 46 -34.67 2.19 12.99
C LYS A 46 -34.95 1.06 13.96
N GLN A 47 -35.43 1.40 15.14
CA GLN A 47 -35.89 0.43 16.15
C GLN A 47 -36.99 -0.43 15.52
N THR A 48 -36.59 -1.59 15.05
CA THR A 48 -37.50 -2.70 14.88
C THR A 48 -37.70 -3.25 16.28
N ASP A 49 -38.90 -3.12 16.83
CA ASP A 49 -39.29 -3.70 18.10
C ASP A 49 -39.04 -5.22 18.07
N THR A 50 -37.84 -5.60 18.42
CA THR A 50 -37.53 -6.97 18.78
C THR A 50 -37.38 -6.97 20.29
N THR A 51 -38.37 -7.46 20.99
CA THR A 51 -38.40 -7.62 22.43
C THR A 51 -37.31 -8.56 22.94
N CYS A 52 -36.06 -8.11 22.93
CA CYS A 52 -34.97 -8.75 23.68
C CYS A 52 -34.96 -8.14 25.08
N LYS A 53 -35.69 -8.76 26.01
CA LYS A 53 -35.92 -8.26 27.37
C LYS A 53 -34.71 -8.30 28.29
N ASN A 54 -33.65 -9.06 27.96
CA ASN A 54 -32.44 -9.14 28.77
C ASN A 54 -31.25 -9.37 27.87
N VAL A 55 -30.31 -8.42 27.83
CA VAL A 55 -28.99 -8.56 27.21
C VAL A 55 -27.99 -8.75 28.34
N ILE A 56 -27.33 -9.90 28.39
CA ILE A 56 -26.20 -10.15 29.27
C ILE A 56 -24.95 -9.71 28.53
N PRO A 57 -24.24 -8.65 28.94
CA PRO A 57 -22.99 -8.28 28.34
C PRO A 57 -21.93 -9.33 28.70
N VAL A 58 -21.59 -10.19 27.75
CA VAL A 58 -20.53 -11.17 27.91
C VAL A 58 -19.28 -10.59 27.27
N GLY A 59 -18.38 -10.06 28.08
CA GLY A 59 -17.07 -9.57 27.64
C GLY A 59 -16.08 -10.71 27.50
N LYS A 60 -16.20 -11.53 26.43
CA LYS A 60 -15.10 -12.42 26.03
C LYS A 60 -14.26 -11.73 24.99
N THR A 61 -12.94 -11.73 25.20
CA THR A 61 -11.99 -11.29 24.16
C THR A 61 -12.12 -12.22 22.97
N VAL A 62 -12.60 -11.69 21.85
CA VAL A 62 -12.67 -12.42 20.59
C VAL A 62 -11.43 -12.08 19.78
N GLY A 63 -10.57 -13.06 19.54
CA GLY A 63 -9.45 -12.95 18.62
C GLY A 63 -9.90 -13.34 17.22
N ILE A 64 -9.64 -12.47 16.25
CA ILE A 64 -9.83 -12.79 14.84
C ILE A 64 -8.49 -13.29 14.30
N TYR A 65 -8.48 -14.53 13.82
CA TYR A 65 -7.32 -15.10 13.14
C TYR A 65 -7.61 -15.17 11.66
N VAL A 66 -6.72 -14.59 10.87
CA VAL A 66 -6.75 -14.71 9.41
C VAL A 66 -5.70 -15.73 9.02
N ASN A 67 -6.12 -16.83 8.44
CA ASN A 67 -5.22 -17.81 7.86
C ASN A 67 -5.02 -17.46 6.38
N THR A 68 -3.77 -17.23 5.98
CA THR A 68 -3.40 -16.89 4.61
C THR A 68 -2.48 -17.96 4.05
N ASP A 69 -2.54 -18.18 2.72
CA ASP A 69 -1.68 -19.16 2.02
C ASP A 69 -0.21 -18.72 1.93
N GLY A 70 0.18 -17.67 2.63
CA GLY A 70 1.54 -17.13 2.63
C GLY A 70 1.69 -15.98 3.62
N ILE A 71 2.87 -15.40 3.66
CA ILE A 71 3.23 -14.29 4.54
C ILE A 71 3.01 -12.97 3.79
N LEU A 72 2.09 -12.15 4.26
CA LEU A 72 1.78 -10.85 3.67
C LEU A 72 2.93 -9.86 3.91
N VAL A 73 3.44 -9.26 2.84
CA VAL A 73 4.38 -8.13 2.89
C VAL A 73 3.59 -6.84 3.15
N ILE A 74 3.82 -6.25 4.31
CA ILE A 74 3.19 -4.98 4.71
C ILE A 74 4.05 -3.81 4.25
N ASP A 75 5.36 -3.94 4.44
CA ASP A 75 6.35 -2.92 4.09
C ASP A 75 7.75 -3.53 3.98
N THR A 76 8.68 -2.80 3.35
CA THR A 76 10.11 -3.13 3.31
C THR A 76 10.87 -2.03 4.05
N GLY A 77 11.74 -2.41 4.97
CA GLY A 77 12.47 -1.46 5.82
C GLY A 77 13.95 -1.33 5.47
N GLU A 78 14.56 -0.27 6.01
CA GLU A 78 16.01 -0.13 6.01
C GLU A 78 16.66 -1.16 6.93
N VAL A 79 17.81 -1.67 6.50
CA VAL A 79 18.69 -2.54 7.26
C VAL A 79 20.04 -1.84 7.40
N THR A 80 20.60 -1.87 8.60
CA THR A 80 21.94 -1.33 8.86
C THR A 80 22.94 -2.50 8.91
N ASP A 81 23.97 -2.44 8.09
CA ASP A 81 25.04 -3.45 8.08
C ASP A 81 26.02 -3.28 9.27
N MET A 82 26.99 -4.20 9.38
CA MET A 82 28.01 -4.15 10.44
C MET A 82 28.90 -2.90 10.41
N GLU A 83 28.99 -2.23 9.25
CA GLU A 83 29.77 -1.02 9.08
C GLU A 83 28.94 0.26 9.33
N GLY A 84 27.69 0.12 9.72
CA GLY A 84 26.77 1.24 9.99
C GLY A 84 26.15 1.84 8.72
N ARG A 85 26.30 1.22 7.55
CA ARG A 85 25.66 1.67 6.31
C ARG A 85 24.23 1.18 6.25
N LYS A 86 23.34 2.07 5.85
CA LYS A 86 21.93 1.75 5.66
C LYS A 86 21.66 1.31 4.22
N SER A 87 20.93 0.24 4.07
CA SER A 87 20.50 -0.30 2.79
C SER A 87 19.06 -0.81 2.86
N GLU A 88 18.42 -0.93 1.70
CA GLU A 88 17.07 -1.49 1.56
C GLU A 88 17.10 -2.64 0.54
N PRO A 89 17.53 -3.84 0.93
CA PRO A 89 17.77 -4.96 0.00
C PRO A 89 16.50 -5.43 -0.71
N ALA A 90 15.36 -5.34 -0.05
CA ALA A 90 14.07 -5.75 -0.60
C ALA A 90 13.34 -4.65 -1.40
N LYS A 91 13.84 -3.42 -1.39
CA LYS A 91 13.21 -2.27 -2.06
C LYS A 91 13.01 -2.50 -3.55
N ASN A 92 11.82 -2.20 -4.05
CA ASN A 92 11.41 -2.39 -5.45
C ASN A 92 11.43 -3.85 -5.94
N ARG A 93 11.79 -4.80 -5.08
CA ARG A 93 11.76 -6.23 -5.36
C ARG A 93 10.51 -6.87 -4.75
N LEU A 94 10.36 -6.77 -3.44
CA LEU A 94 9.14 -7.11 -2.74
C LEU A 94 8.27 -5.85 -2.63
N LEU A 95 6.99 -5.99 -2.93
CA LEU A 95 6.04 -4.88 -2.87
C LEU A 95 5.01 -5.12 -1.77
N LYS A 96 4.52 -4.03 -1.21
CA LYS A 96 3.39 -4.08 -0.29
C LYS A 96 2.19 -4.78 -0.92
N GLY A 97 1.65 -5.77 -0.23
CA GLY A 97 0.55 -6.59 -0.72
C GLY A 97 0.97 -7.89 -1.41
N ASP A 98 2.27 -8.17 -1.55
CA ASP A 98 2.76 -9.46 -1.99
C ASP A 98 2.54 -10.51 -0.88
N TYR A 99 2.24 -11.74 -1.26
CA TYR A 99 2.22 -12.88 -0.36
C TYR A 99 3.43 -13.77 -0.63
N ILE A 100 4.34 -13.89 0.33
CA ILE A 100 5.47 -14.81 0.25
C ILE A 100 4.97 -16.22 0.50
N ILE A 101 5.05 -17.06 -0.53
CA ILE A 101 4.59 -18.47 -0.48
C ILE A 101 5.78 -19.38 -0.21
N ASN A 102 6.93 -19.07 -0.82
CA ASN A 102 8.09 -19.95 -0.80
C ASN A 102 9.38 -19.14 -0.73
N LEU A 103 10.38 -19.71 -0.06
CA LEU A 103 11.74 -19.18 -0.01
C LEU A 103 12.73 -20.32 -0.29
N ASN A 104 13.56 -20.18 -1.31
CA ASN A 104 14.57 -21.16 -1.74
C ASN A 104 13.99 -22.58 -1.88
N GLY A 105 12.77 -22.72 -2.44
CA GLY A 105 12.09 -24.00 -2.60
C GLY A 105 11.26 -24.45 -1.40
N ASN A 106 11.39 -23.83 -0.22
CA ASN A 106 10.68 -24.21 0.99
C ASN A 106 9.42 -23.34 1.18
N THR A 107 8.28 -23.99 1.45
CA THR A 107 7.02 -23.28 1.70
C THR A 107 7.05 -22.56 3.05
N MET A 108 6.61 -21.30 3.06
CA MET A 108 6.61 -20.44 4.22
C MET A 108 5.20 -20.13 4.70
N HIS A 109 4.89 -20.51 5.95
CA HIS A 109 3.57 -20.28 6.55
C HIS A 109 3.62 -19.27 7.71
N THR A 110 4.79 -19.09 8.31
CA THR A 110 4.92 -18.24 9.50
C THR A 110 6.12 -17.30 9.38
N LYS A 111 5.98 -16.12 9.99
CA LYS A 111 7.07 -15.16 10.11
C LYS A 111 8.32 -15.75 10.77
N LYS A 112 8.15 -16.66 11.74
CA LYS A 112 9.28 -17.31 12.42
C LYS A 112 10.09 -18.19 11.48
N GLN A 113 9.41 -18.95 10.60
CA GLN A 113 10.08 -19.77 9.57
C GLN A 113 10.86 -18.90 8.60
N LEU A 114 10.28 -17.77 8.17
CA LEU A 114 10.91 -16.83 7.26
C LEU A 114 12.18 -16.23 7.88
N ILE A 115 12.09 -15.71 9.11
CA ILE A 115 13.23 -15.14 9.81
C ILE A 115 14.35 -16.17 9.95
N LYS A 116 14.02 -17.38 10.40
CA LYS A 116 14.99 -18.45 10.56
C LYS A 116 15.70 -18.77 9.24
N ALA A 117 14.96 -18.91 8.16
CA ALA A 117 15.52 -19.22 6.84
C ALA A 117 16.41 -18.08 6.30
N ILE A 118 16.08 -16.82 6.59
CA ILE A 118 16.94 -15.68 6.23
C ILE A 118 18.22 -15.68 7.07
N THR A 119 18.13 -15.90 8.38
CA THR A 119 19.32 -15.93 9.27
C THR A 119 20.25 -17.08 8.89
N GLU A 120 19.70 -18.25 8.51
CA GLU A 120 20.48 -19.44 8.16
C GLU A 120 21.00 -19.46 6.70
N CYS A 121 20.72 -18.42 5.89
CA CYS A 121 21.08 -18.43 4.47
C CYS A 121 22.58 -18.26 4.20
N GLY A 122 23.38 -17.87 5.21
CA GLY A 122 24.83 -17.71 5.07
C GLY A 122 25.24 -16.64 4.05
N GLY A 123 24.40 -15.65 3.76
CA GLY A 123 24.68 -14.59 2.78
C GLY A 123 24.35 -14.95 1.33
N GLU A 124 23.82 -16.14 1.08
CA GLU A 124 23.41 -16.52 -0.26
C GLU A 124 22.18 -15.74 -0.75
N THR A 125 22.07 -15.54 -2.07
CA THR A 125 20.93 -14.90 -2.69
C THR A 125 19.63 -15.67 -2.37
N LEU A 126 18.66 -14.98 -1.80
CA LEU A 126 17.35 -15.53 -1.46
C LEU A 126 16.40 -15.45 -2.66
N VAL A 127 15.78 -16.56 -3.01
CA VAL A 127 14.79 -16.64 -4.09
C VAL A 127 13.41 -16.76 -3.46
N PHE A 128 12.67 -15.67 -3.48
CA PHE A 128 11.29 -15.60 -3.01
C PHE A 128 10.33 -15.94 -4.13
N ARG A 129 9.41 -16.87 -3.90
CA ARG A 129 8.22 -17.02 -4.73
C ARG A 129 7.08 -16.28 -4.06
N VAL A 130 6.59 -15.24 -4.72
CA VAL A 130 5.53 -14.39 -4.20
C VAL A 130 4.31 -14.41 -5.10
N LYS A 131 3.13 -14.34 -4.50
CA LYS A 131 1.87 -14.09 -5.20
C LYS A 131 1.61 -12.59 -5.13
N ARG A 132 1.66 -11.95 -6.30
CA ARG A 132 1.35 -10.54 -6.50
C ARG A 132 0.05 -10.43 -7.27
N LYS A 133 -1.03 -9.99 -6.61
CA LYS A 133 -2.38 -10.08 -7.15
C LYS A 133 -2.73 -11.54 -7.48
N GLU A 134 -2.87 -11.88 -8.77
CA GLU A 134 -3.18 -13.24 -9.24
C GLU A 134 -1.98 -13.97 -9.88
N GLU A 135 -0.81 -13.31 -9.93
CA GLU A 135 0.39 -13.85 -10.57
C GLU A 135 1.40 -14.35 -9.54
N CYS A 136 2.07 -15.46 -9.84
CA CYS A 136 3.20 -15.95 -9.08
C CYS A 136 4.50 -15.52 -9.73
N LEU A 137 5.34 -14.81 -8.99
CA LEU A 137 6.60 -14.25 -9.45
C LEU A 137 7.76 -14.80 -8.60
N GLU A 138 8.93 -14.93 -9.22
CA GLU A 138 10.16 -15.18 -8.50
C GLU A 138 10.97 -13.90 -8.36
N VAL A 139 11.32 -13.58 -7.14
CA VAL A 139 12.03 -12.36 -6.77
C VAL A 139 13.32 -12.73 -6.04
N LYS A 140 14.45 -12.26 -6.55
CA LYS A 140 15.75 -12.47 -5.90
C LYS A 140 16.12 -11.28 -5.04
N VAL A 141 16.52 -11.55 -3.82
CA VAL A 141 16.96 -10.54 -2.84
C VAL A 141 18.27 -11.00 -2.24
N GLU A 142 19.23 -10.08 -2.17
CA GLU A 142 20.51 -10.32 -1.51
C GLU A 142 20.39 -9.87 -0.05
N PRO A 143 20.57 -10.77 0.91
CA PRO A 143 20.50 -10.42 2.32
C PRO A 143 21.71 -9.58 2.72
N VAL A 144 21.55 -8.77 3.76
CA VAL A 144 22.60 -7.92 4.32
C VAL A 144 23.05 -8.48 5.65
N GLU A 145 24.35 -8.61 5.83
CA GLU A 145 24.94 -9.02 7.10
C GLU A 145 24.82 -7.89 8.13
N THR A 146 24.15 -8.18 9.24
CA THR A 146 23.87 -7.19 10.30
C THR A 146 24.57 -7.51 11.60
N GLY A 147 25.14 -8.70 11.74
CA GLY A 147 25.89 -9.19 12.87
C GLY A 147 26.73 -10.39 12.47
N VAL A 148 27.51 -10.95 13.37
CA VAL A 148 28.30 -12.16 13.10
C VAL A 148 27.31 -13.30 12.81
N ASP A 149 27.33 -13.81 11.58
CA ASP A 149 26.42 -14.84 11.06
C ASP A 149 24.91 -14.47 11.15
N GLU A 150 24.58 -13.17 11.25
CA GLU A 150 23.22 -12.69 11.29
C GLU A 150 22.87 -11.90 10.01
N TYR A 151 21.88 -12.37 9.26
CA TYR A 151 21.43 -11.78 7.99
C TYR A 151 19.99 -11.26 8.09
N LYS A 152 19.74 -10.18 7.35
CA LYS A 152 18.40 -9.56 7.20
C LYS A 152 18.11 -9.17 5.77
#